data_be9b62954e5e627c35ce3816ee8ea2ec
#
_entry.id   be9b62954e5e627c35ce3816ee8ea2ec
#
_cell.length_a   1.000
_cell.length_b   1.000
_cell.length_c   1.000
_cell.angle_alpha   90.00
_cell.angle_beta   90.00
_cell.angle_gamma   90.00
#
_symmetry.space_group_name_H-M   'P 1'
#
loop_
_entity.id
_entity.type
_entity.pdbx_description
1 polymer ?
#
loop_
_entity_poly.entity_id
_entity_poly.type
_entity_poly.pdbx_seq_one_letter_code
_entity_poly.pdbx_strand_id
1 'polypeptide(L)'
;MGRHRRIPRLPRTTLASRAALAAGALVPTIASVGSAHAATPQAAVCTSDHPELADKLSQDINAALDGSPATTAISLHDRTTNTTCTLDGDRAFDSASTVKVTVLGTLLWDAQKDHRALTQEEKDHATAMITQSDNDATTALWRQLGTAKVGGFLQAAGMTNTVLDSEGHWGLTQITANDEEKLLDLVTHPNPVLSEDSRAYILKLTGEVIPSQRWGTPAGAPSDVQVHVKNGWLERATHGWRVHSLGAFTGNGHDYTITVLSQDNATMDDGIATIEGVARAVHATLNLPASSAQP
;
A
#
# COMPACT_ATOMS: atom_id res chain seq x y z
N MET A 1 -8.64 -70.07 -13.92
CA MET A 1 -9.61 -70.52 -12.91
C MET A 1 -10.02 -69.31 -12.09
N GLY A 2 -11.20 -68.81 -12.41
CA GLY A 2 -11.78 -67.65 -11.75
C GLY A 2 -12.63 -68.00 -10.56
N ARG A 3 -12.66 -67.14 -9.55
CA ARG A 3 -13.68 -67.22 -8.52
C ARG A 3 -14.34 -65.83 -8.38
N HIS A 4 -15.55 -65.70 -8.92
CA HIS A 4 -16.47 -64.64 -8.64
C HIS A 4 -16.98 -64.70 -7.19
N ARG A 5 -16.77 -63.63 -6.40
CA ARG A 5 -17.49 -63.44 -5.12
C ARG A 5 -18.76 -62.63 -5.36
N ARG A 6 -19.89 -63.23 -5.01
CA ARG A 6 -21.21 -62.61 -5.03
C ARG A 6 -21.36 -61.70 -3.79
N ILE A 7 -21.97 -60.53 -4.00
CA ILE A 7 -22.37 -59.60 -2.96
C ILE A 7 -23.83 -59.93 -2.53
N PRO A 8 -24.17 -60.06 -1.24
CA PRO A 8 -25.52 -60.28 -0.79
C PRO A 8 -26.39 -59.02 -0.81
N ARG A 9 -27.62 -59.18 -1.29
CA ARG A 9 -28.67 -58.17 -1.29
C ARG A 9 -29.34 -58.13 0.09
N LEU A 10 -29.49 -56.92 0.69
CA LEU A 10 -30.29 -56.67 1.87
C LEU A 10 -31.77 -56.44 1.53
N PRO A 11 -32.73 -56.81 2.39
CA PRO A 11 -34.16 -56.76 2.10
C PRO A 11 -34.75 -55.35 2.26
N ARG A 12 -35.69 -55.03 1.40
CA ARG A 12 -36.52 -53.82 1.46
C ARG A 12 -37.55 -53.97 2.58
N THR A 13 -37.52 -53.08 3.58
CA THR A 13 -38.61 -52.88 4.53
C THR A 13 -39.51 -51.74 4.08
N THR A 14 -40.77 -52.05 3.82
CA THR A 14 -41.86 -51.11 3.57
C THR A 14 -42.28 -50.48 4.89
N LEU A 15 -42.17 -49.15 5.01
CA LEU A 15 -42.82 -48.41 6.11
C LEU A 15 -44.05 -47.67 5.58
N ALA A 16 -45.17 -47.98 6.24
CA ALA A 16 -46.48 -47.42 5.96
C ALA A 16 -46.57 -45.95 6.41
N SER A 17 -47.15 -45.16 5.52
CA SER A 17 -47.43 -43.73 5.74
C SER A 17 -48.55 -43.54 6.78
N ARG A 18 -48.30 -42.80 7.84
CA ARG A 18 -49.34 -42.15 8.66
C ARG A 18 -49.31 -40.65 8.40
N ALA A 19 -50.31 -40.13 7.76
CA ALA A 19 -50.55 -38.71 7.59
C ALA A 19 -51.02 -38.11 8.92
N ALA A 20 -50.25 -37.17 9.47
CA ALA A 20 -50.69 -36.29 10.54
C ALA A 20 -50.92 -34.90 9.95
N LEU A 21 -52.16 -34.45 9.93
CA LEU A 21 -52.54 -33.08 9.64
C LEU A 21 -52.07 -32.17 10.80
N ALA A 22 -51.07 -31.36 10.57
CA ALA A 22 -50.72 -30.25 11.44
C ALA A 22 -51.20 -28.95 10.78
N ALA A 23 -52.14 -28.27 11.42
CA ALA A 23 -52.57 -26.93 11.06
C ALA A 23 -51.45 -25.96 11.37
N GLY A 24 -50.74 -25.52 10.34
CA GLY A 24 -49.68 -24.51 10.43
C GLY A 24 -50.28 -23.11 10.40
N ALA A 25 -50.11 -22.35 11.48
CA ALA A 25 -50.38 -20.95 11.54
C ALA A 25 -49.32 -20.22 10.64
N LEU A 26 -49.78 -19.52 9.61
CA LEU A 26 -49.00 -18.63 8.80
C LEU A 26 -48.59 -17.40 9.64
N VAL A 27 -47.34 -17.37 10.11
CA VAL A 27 -46.71 -16.15 10.63
C VAL A 27 -46.17 -15.37 9.43
N PRO A 28 -46.61 -14.13 9.18
CA PRO A 28 -45.99 -13.33 8.12
C PRO A 28 -44.60 -12.96 8.55
N THR A 29 -43.58 -13.53 7.87
CA THR A 29 -42.23 -13.05 7.95
C THR A 29 -42.14 -11.69 7.24
N ILE A 30 -42.10 -10.62 8.02
CA ILE A 30 -41.72 -9.30 7.52
C ILE A 30 -40.22 -9.40 7.15
N ALA A 31 -39.96 -9.55 5.86
CA ALA A 31 -38.61 -9.36 5.34
C ALA A 31 -38.25 -7.88 5.52
N SER A 32 -37.47 -7.59 6.54
CA SER A 32 -36.81 -6.28 6.65
C SER A 32 -35.84 -6.15 5.45
N VAL A 33 -36.25 -5.39 4.45
CA VAL A 33 -35.39 -4.93 3.40
C VAL A 33 -34.41 -3.99 4.08
N GLY A 34 -33.26 -4.53 4.52
CA GLY A 34 -32.14 -3.74 4.96
C GLY A 34 -31.72 -2.85 3.78
N SER A 35 -31.99 -1.56 3.88
CA SER A 35 -31.43 -0.58 2.95
C SER A 35 -29.93 -0.72 3.03
N ALA A 36 -29.30 -1.26 1.98
CA ALA A 36 -27.87 -1.15 1.81
C ALA A 36 -27.58 0.36 1.70
N HIS A 37 -27.13 0.95 2.79
CA HIS A 37 -26.53 2.29 2.73
C HIS A 37 -25.31 2.13 1.84
N ALA A 38 -25.37 2.72 0.64
CA ALA A 38 -24.17 2.97 -0.13
C ALA A 38 -23.24 3.77 0.81
N ALA A 39 -22.09 3.21 1.16
CA ALA A 39 -21.11 3.92 1.93
C ALA A 39 -20.80 5.22 1.17
N THR A 40 -20.97 6.36 1.83
CA THR A 40 -20.58 7.65 1.26
C THR A 40 -19.10 7.52 0.87
N PRO A 41 -18.69 7.91 -0.34
CA PRO A 41 -17.29 7.91 -0.70
C PRO A 41 -16.50 8.66 0.39
N GLN A 42 -15.50 8.00 0.95
CA GLN A 42 -14.68 8.60 1.99
C GLN A 42 -13.85 9.69 1.31
N ALA A 43 -13.86 10.90 1.86
CA ALA A 43 -13.12 12.02 1.32
C ALA A 43 -11.75 12.12 2.01
N ALA A 44 -10.76 12.64 1.32
CA ALA A 44 -9.47 12.98 1.91
C ALA A 44 -9.67 14.11 2.94
N VAL A 45 -9.09 13.91 4.11
CA VAL A 45 -9.12 14.88 5.23
C VAL A 45 -7.69 15.24 5.57
N CYS A 46 -7.42 16.55 5.63
CA CYS A 46 -6.12 17.09 6.01
C CYS A 46 -6.21 17.85 7.33
N THR A 47 -5.10 17.85 8.08
CA THR A 47 -4.87 18.69 9.26
C THR A 47 -3.54 19.39 9.11
N SER A 48 -3.39 20.59 9.67
CA SER A 48 -2.17 21.41 9.56
C SER A 48 -2.13 22.44 10.70
N ASP A 49 -0.92 22.92 11.01
CA ASP A 49 -0.77 24.14 11.81
C ASP A 49 -1.26 25.38 11.04
N HIS A 50 -1.50 25.23 9.73
CA HIS A 50 -2.07 26.23 8.84
C HIS A 50 -3.44 25.73 8.31
N PRO A 51 -4.57 26.05 8.96
CA PRO A 51 -5.90 25.52 8.61
C PRO A 51 -6.29 25.73 7.14
N GLU A 52 -5.98 26.90 6.57
CA GLU A 52 -6.26 27.21 5.16
C GLU A 52 -5.53 26.27 4.19
N LEU A 53 -4.31 25.84 4.53
CA LEU A 53 -3.55 24.86 3.77
C LEU A 53 -4.22 23.49 3.84
N ALA A 54 -4.65 23.06 5.04
CA ALA A 54 -5.35 21.80 5.24
C ALA A 54 -6.66 21.74 4.44
N ASP A 55 -7.47 22.80 4.51
CA ASP A 55 -8.73 22.89 3.78
C ASP A 55 -8.49 22.83 2.27
N LYS A 56 -7.50 23.57 1.77
CA LYS A 56 -7.18 23.60 0.35
C LYS A 56 -6.65 22.25 -0.14
N LEU A 57 -5.74 21.61 0.60
CA LEU A 57 -5.26 20.26 0.27
C LEU A 57 -6.40 19.23 0.24
N SER A 58 -7.29 19.27 1.24
CA SER A 58 -8.48 18.41 1.25
C SER A 58 -9.33 18.60 0.00
N GLN A 59 -9.60 19.85 -0.38
CA GLN A 59 -10.40 20.18 -1.57
C GLN A 59 -9.70 19.71 -2.86
N ASP A 60 -8.42 20.03 -3.03
CA ASP A 60 -7.67 19.74 -4.25
C ASP A 60 -7.46 18.24 -4.45
N ILE A 61 -7.17 17.47 -3.37
CA ILE A 61 -7.06 16.03 -3.43
C ILE A 61 -8.40 15.38 -3.81
N ASN A 62 -9.50 15.83 -3.18
CA ASN A 62 -10.83 15.31 -3.49
C ASN A 62 -11.25 15.64 -4.92
N ALA A 63 -10.95 16.84 -5.40
CA ALA A 63 -11.20 17.23 -6.80
C ALA A 63 -10.38 16.41 -7.80
N ALA A 64 -9.14 16.05 -7.45
CA ALA A 64 -8.28 15.18 -8.28
C ALA A 64 -8.81 13.75 -8.38
N LEU A 65 -9.58 13.30 -7.41
CA LEU A 65 -10.19 11.97 -7.37
C LEU A 65 -11.62 11.94 -7.94
N ASP A 66 -12.21 13.11 -8.22
CA ASP A 66 -13.58 13.18 -8.71
C ASP A 66 -13.75 12.43 -10.04
N GLY A 67 -14.77 11.56 -10.09
CA GLY A 67 -15.05 10.71 -11.25
C GLY A 67 -14.09 9.52 -11.43
N SER A 68 -13.09 9.34 -10.59
CA SER A 68 -12.24 8.14 -10.64
C SER A 68 -13.00 6.92 -10.10
N PRO A 69 -13.10 5.82 -10.86
CA PRO A 69 -13.69 4.57 -10.37
C PRO A 69 -12.76 3.79 -9.44
N ALA A 70 -11.51 4.21 -9.31
CA ALA A 70 -10.51 3.50 -8.51
C ALA A 70 -10.80 3.59 -7.02
N THR A 71 -10.58 2.50 -6.32
CA THR A 71 -10.46 2.51 -4.86
C THR A 71 -9.07 3.02 -4.51
N THR A 72 -8.98 4.17 -3.84
CA THR A 72 -7.72 4.85 -3.57
C THR A 72 -7.53 5.05 -2.06
N ALA A 73 -6.31 4.85 -1.57
CA ALA A 73 -5.87 5.24 -0.24
C ALA A 73 -4.69 6.20 -0.34
N ILE A 74 -4.68 7.21 0.54
CA ILE A 74 -3.66 8.26 0.56
C ILE A 74 -3.16 8.44 1.98
N SER A 75 -1.87 8.66 2.13
CA SER A 75 -1.26 9.25 3.31
C SER A 75 -0.20 10.25 2.85
N LEU A 76 -0.24 11.45 3.43
CA LEU A 76 0.70 12.53 3.17
C LEU A 76 1.15 13.10 4.50
N HIS A 77 2.43 13.41 4.60
CA HIS A 77 2.98 14.16 5.71
C HIS A 77 3.95 15.23 5.20
N ASP A 78 3.61 16.49 5.38
CA ASP A 78 4.53 17.63 5.22
C ASP A 78 4.97 18.12 6.60
N ARG A 79 6.25 17.98 6.89
CA ARG A 79 6.84 18.33 8.19
C ARG A 79 7.15 19.81 8.30
N THR A 80 7.27 20.49 7.17
CA THR A 80 7.56 21.94 7.16
C THR A 80 6.40 22.74 7.70
N THR A 81 5.17 22.26 7.50
CA THR A 81 3.92 22.93 7.92
C THR A 81 3.14 22.08 8.94
N ASN A 82 3.71 20.96 9.40
CA ASN A 82 3.04 19.97 10.25
C ASN A 82 1.66 19.57 9.66
N THR A 83 1.64 19.31 8.35
CA THR A 83 0.43 18.95 7.62
C THR A 83 0.36 17.46 7.36
N THR A 84 -0.77 16.85 7.68
CA THR A 84 -1.07 15.46 7.33
C THR A 84 -2.37 15.37 6.57
N CYS A 85 -2.43 14.51 5.53
CA CYS A 85 -3.68 14.17 4.85
C CYS A 85 -3.86 12.66 4.84
N THR A 86 -5.09 12.20 4.99
CA THR A 86 -5.42 10.77 4.89
C THR A 86 -6.72 10.56 4.12
N LEU A 87 -6.75 9.50 3.33
CA LEU A 87 -7.93 8.91 2.72
C LEU A 87 -7.80 7.39 2.84
N ASP A 88 -8.76 6.72 3.47
CA ASP A 88 -8.75 5.25 3.64
C ASP A 88 -7.38 4.69 4.09
N GLY A 89 -6.65 5.44 4.91
CA GLY A 89 -5.23 5.22 5.21
C GLY A 89 -4.90 3.84 5.77
N ASP A 90 -5.86 3.15 6.40
CA ASP A 90 -5.69 1.79 6.95
C ASP A 90 -6.30 0.69 6.07
N ARG A 91 -6.78 1.04 4.87
CA ARG A 91 -7.27 0.06 3.91
C ARG A 91 -6.12 -0.78 3.36
N ALA A 92 -6.34 -2.10 3.30
CA ALA A 92 -5.32 -3.04 2.82
C ALA A 92 -5.32 -3.16 1.28
N PHE A 93 -4.11 -3.25 0.72
CA PHE A 93 -3.84 -3.46 -0.70
C PHE A 93 -2.72 -4.49 -0.89
N ASP A 94 -2.77 -5.29 -1.95
CA ASP A 94 -1.62 -6.10 -2.37
C ASP A 94 -0.45 -5.17 -2.73
N SER A 95 0.69 -5.29 -2.09
CA SER A 95 1.80 -4.33 -2.18
C SER A 95 2.42 -4.18 -3.57
N ALA A 96 2.35 -5.21 -4.40
CA ALA A 96 3.16 -5.28 -5.62
C ALA A 96 4.64 -4.97 -5.30
N SER A 97 5.28 -4.11 -6.09
CA SER A 97 6.71 -3.79 -5.93
C SER A 97 7.02 -2.70 -4.90
N THR A 98 6.02 -2.11 -4.22
CA THR A 98 6.31 -1.14 -3.16
C THR A 98 6.94 -1.81 -1.93
N VAL A 99 6.59 -3.07 -1.64
CA VAL A 99 7.20 -3.87 -0.56
C VAL A 99 8.73 -3.96 -0.66
N LYS A 100 9.31 -3.69 -1.81
CA LYS A 100 10.77 -3.73 -2.02
C LYS A 100 11.51 -2.71 -1.15
N VAL A 101 10.87 -1.60 -0.78
CA VAL A 101 11.42 -0.66 0.21
C VAL A 101 11.47 -1.31 1.59
N THR A 102 10.41 -2.02 1.99
CA THR A 102 10.37 -2.81 3.23
C THR A 102 11.44 -3.90 3.23
N VAL A 103 11.63 -4.61 2.10
CA VAL A 103 12.69 -5.63 1.97
C VAL A 103 14.08 -5.02 2.15
N LEU A 104 14.35 -3.87 1.52
CA LEU A 104 15.61 -3.15 1.68
C LEU A 104 15.81 -2.65 3.12
N GLY A 105 14.76 -2.08 3.72
CA GLY A 105 14.78 -1.67 5.13
C GLY A 105 15.09 -2.83 6.07
N THR A 106 14.47 -4.00 5.82
CA THR A 106 14.73 -5.23 6.58
C THR A 106 16.18 -5.70 6.43
N LEU A 107 16.71 -5.70 5.20
CA LEU A 107 18.10 -6.10 4.93
C LEU A 107 19.10 -5.23 5.71
N LEU A 108 18.91 -3.93 5.66
CA LEU A 108 19.78 -2.98 6.33
C LEU A 108 19.65 -3.05 7.85
N TRP A 109 18.43 -3.18 8.37
CA TRP A 109 18.17 -3.36 9.80
C TRP A 109 18.78 -4.65 10.35
N ASP A 110 18.68 -5.77 9.61
CA ASP A 110 19.28 -7.04 9.98
C ASP A 110 20.82 -6.95 9.98
N ALA A 111 21.40 -6.40 8.93
CA ALA A 111 22.85 -6.18 8.86
C ALA A 111 23.38 -5.27 9.98
N GLN A 112 22.62 -4.21 10.31
CA GLN A 112 22.93 -3.28 11.40
C GLN A 112 22.90 -3.98 12.77
N LYS A 113 21.92 -4.85 13.02
CA LYS A 113 21.84 -5.64 14.27
C LYS A 113 23.01 -6.60 14.41
N ASP A 114 23.46 -7.17 13.30
CA ASP A 114 24.61 -8.09 13.26
C ASP A 114 25.97 -7.35 13.19
N HIS A 115 25.98 -6.01 13.25
CA HIS A 115 27.17 -5.17 13.13
C HIS A 115 28.02 -5.48 11.90
N ARG A 116 27.39 -5.80 10.77
CA ARG A 116 28.05 -6.15 9.52
C ARG A 116 27.73 -5.18 8.39
N ALA A 117 28.64 -5.04 7.46
CA ALA A 117 28.35 -4.41 6.17
C ALA A 117 27.54 -5.35 5.28
N LEU A 118 26.84 -4.78 4.29
CA LEU A 118 26.26 -5.58 3.21
C LEU A 118 27.39 -6.22 2.37
N THR A 119 27.19 -7.45 1.97
CA THR A 119 28.04 -8.12 0.96
C THR A 119 27.87 -7.45 -0.40
N GLN A 120 28.79 -7.73 -1.35
CA GLN A 120 28.65 -7.20 -2.70
C GLN A 120 27.39 -7.73 -3.39
N GLU A 121 27.08 -9.01 -3.21
CA GLU A 121 25.86 -9.65 -3.76
C GLU A 121 24.57 -8.99 -3.21
N GLU A 122 24.51 -8.71 -1.89
CA GLU A 122 23.38 -7.97 -1.30
C GLU A 122 23.23 -6.56 -1.88
N LYS A 123 24.34 -5.86 -2.12
CA LYS A 123 24.33 -4.54 -2.76
C LYS A 123 23.87 -4.59 -4.21
N ASP A 124 24.32 -5.58 -4.96
CA ASP A 124 23.92 -5.75 -6.36
C ASP A 124 22.43 -6.07 -6.46
N HIS A 125 21.93 -6.98 -5.63
CA HIS A 125 20.50 -7.29 -5.54
C HIS A 125 19.68 -6.08 -5.06
N ALA A 126 20.10 -5.38 -4.02
CA ALA A 126 19.40 -4.18 -3.53
C ALA A 126 19.31 -3.10 -4.61
N THR A 127 20.40 -2.89 -5.36
CA THR A 127 20.43 -1.93 -6.47
C THR A 127 19.45 -2.32 -7.57
N ALA A 128 19.50 -3.55 -8.08
CA ALA A 128 18.59 -4.01 -9.12
C ALA A 128 17.12 -4.00 -8.64
N MET A 129 16.87 -4.47 -7.41
CA MET A 129 15.55 -4.50 -6.80
C MET A 129 14.89 -3.12 -6.73
N ILE A 130 15.62 -2.10 -6.29
CA ILE A 130 15.05 -0.77 -6.11
C ILE A 130 15.06 0.03 -7.41
N THR A 131 16.20 0.13 -8.10
CA THR A 131 16.35 1.05 -9.24
C THR A 131 15.65 0.56 -10.50
N GLN A 132 15.55 -0.77 -10.70
CA GLN A 132 14.93 -1.40 -11.87
C GLN A 132 13.66 -2.19 -11.52
N SER A 133 13.35 -2.29 -10.22
CA SER A 133 12.24 -3.13 -9.72
C SER A 133 12.40 -4.60 -10.08
N ASP A 134 13.63 -5.11 -10.08
CA ASP A 134 13.96 -6.49 -10.45
C ASP A 134 13.32 -7.50 -9.47
N ASN A 135 12.60 -8.49 -10.02
CA ASN A 135 11.86 -9.47 -9.24
C ASN A 135 12.74 -10.63 -8.78
N ASP A 136 13.74 -11.01 -9.55
CA ASP A 136 14.66 -12.12 -9.18
C ASP A 136 15.56 -11.67 -8.03
N ALA A 137 16.09 -10.43 -8.10
CA ALA A 137 16.83 -9.82 -7.00
C ALA A 137 15.97 -9.69 -5.73
N THR A 138 14.69 -9.30 -5.88
CA THR A 138 13.74 -9.25 -4.76
C THR A 138 13.56 -10.63 -4.14
N THR A 139 13.33 -11.65 -4.96
CA THR A 139 13.12 -13.03 -4.52
C THR A 139 14.36 -13.59 -3.81
N ALA A 140 15.56 -13.25 -4.28
CA ALA A 140 16.81 -13.64 -3.64
C ALA A 140 16.92 -13.06 -2.22
N LEU A 141 16.73 -11.73 -2.08
CA LEU A 141 16.78 -11.07 -0.77
C LEU A 141 15.63 -11.51 0.15
N TRP A 142 14.42 -11.69 -0.38
CA TRP A 142 13.28 -12.18 0.39
C TRP A 142 13.52 -13.56 0.97
N ARG A 143 14.09 -14.49 0.17
CA ARG A 143 14.43 -15.84 0.64
C ARG A 143 15.55 -15.83 1.66
N GLN A 144 16.55 -14.98 1.48
CA GLN A 144 17.66 -14.81 2.42
C GLN A 144 17.16 -14.30 3.79
N LEU A 145 16.28 -13.31 3.79
CA LEU A 145 15.75 -12.71 5.01
C LEU A 145 14.74 -13.63 5.70
N GLY A 146 13.84 -14.21 4.94
CA GLY A 146 12.69 -14.96 5.45
C GLY A 146 11.64 -14.07 6.11
N THR A 147 10.42 -14.59 6.22
CA THR A 147 9.27 -13.84 6.75
C THR A 147 9.44 -13.42 8.21
N ALA A 148 10.22 -14.17 9.00
CA ALA A 148 10.46 -13.83 10.41
C ALA A 148 11.24 -12.52 10.58
N LYS A 149 12.30 -12.29 9.77
CA LYS A 149 13.06 -11.03 9.82
C LYS A 149 12.26 -9.86 9.28
N VAL A 150 11.50 -10.07 8.18
CA VAL A 150 10.61 -9.05 7.63
C VAL A 150 9.54 -8.66 8.67
N GLY A 151 8.88 -9.64 9.30
CA GLY A 151 7.93 -9.39 10.38
C GLY A 151 8.54 -8.65 11.58
N GLY A 152 9.77 -9.00 11.95
CA GLY A 152 10.51 -8.29 13.00
C GLY A 152 10.80 -6.83 12.65
N PHE A 153 11.15 -6.54 11.39
CA PHE A 153 11.32 -5.17 10.91
C PHE A 153 9.99 -4.40 10.91
N LEU A 154 8.90 -5.00 10.41
CA LEU A 154 7.58 -4.38 10.45
C LEU A 154 7.15 -3.97 11.87
N GLN A 155 7.40 -4.83 12.86
CA GLN A 155 7.15 -4.51 14.28
C GLN A 155 8.04 -3.35 14.77
N ALA A 156 9.34 -3.39 14.45
CA ALA A 156 10.27 -2.33 14.85
C ALA A 156 9.91 -0.98 14.20
N ALA A 157 9.40 -1.02 12.95
CA ALA A 157 8.96 0.13 12.17
C ALA A 157 7.56 0.64 12.57
N GLY A 158 6.84 -0.06 13.46
CA GLY A 158 5.48 0.30 13.83
C GLY A 158 4.45 0.10 12.69
N MET A 159 4.77 -0.71 11.68
CA MET A 159 3.91 -1.04 10.54
C MET A 159 2.95 -2.18 10.90
N THR A 160 2.04 -1.90 11.82
CA THR A 160 1.22 -2.93 12.48
C THR A 160 0.05 -3.43 11.64
N ASN A 161 -0.31 -2.71 10.59
CA ASN A 161 -1.39 -3.07 9.65
C ASN A 161 -0.84 -3.74 8.38
N THR A 162 0.49 -3.87 8.26
CA THR A 162 1.13 -4.59 7.15
C THR A 162 1.20 -6.07 7.47
N VAL A 163 0.59 -6.91 6.61
CA VAL A 163 0.44 -8.34 6.83
C VAL A 163 1.12 -9.11 5.69
N LEU A 164 2.10 -9.95 6.05
CA LEU A 164 2.81 -10.78 5.08
C LEU A 164 1.88 -11.86 4.52
N ASP A 165 2.01 -12.16 3.22
CA ASP A 165 1.27 -13.25 2.60
C ASP A 165 1.64 -14.60 3.24
N SER A 166 0.65 -15.42 3.56
CA SER A 166 0.82 -16.70 4.26
C SER A 166 1.61 -17.75 3.46
N GLU A 167 1.61 -17.63 2.13
CA GLU A 167 2.36 -18.50 1.23
C GLU A 167 3.76 -17.93 0.90
N GLY A 168 4.07 -16.74 1.41
CA GLY A 168 5.36 -16.09 1.25
C GLY A 168 5.57 -15.35 -0.07
N HIS A 169 4.50 -15.03 -0.79
CA HIS A 169 4.57 -14.20 -2.00
C HIS A 169 4.74 -12.73 -1.62
N TRP A 170 5.94 -12.21 -1.73
CA TRP A 170 6.27 -10.84 -1.29
C TRP A 170 5.36 -9.78 -1.90
N GLY A 171 4.98 -9.88 -3.18
CA GLY A 171 4.11 -8.91 -3.86
C GLY A 171 2.64 -8.95 -3.44
N LEU A 172 2.23 -9.95 -2.65
CA LEU A 172 0.89 -10.10 -2.06
C LEU A 172 0.85 -9.70 -0.58
N THR A 173 1.96 -9.20 -0.04
CA THR A 173 1.96 -8.55 1.28
C THR A 173 0.88 -7.48 1.29
N GLN A 174 0.00 -7.51 2.29
CA GLN A 174 -1.03 -6.50 2.47
C GLN A 174 -0.42 -5.29 3.14
N ILE A 175 -0.44 -4.15 2.45
CA ILE A 175 0.07 -2.87 2.94
C ILE A 175 -1.07 -1.88 3.12
N THR A 176 -0.83 -0.85 3.92
CA THR A 176 -1.74 0.29 4.07
C THR A 176 -1.00 1.60 3.80
N ALA A 177 -1.70 2.64 3.37
CA ALA A 177 -1.07 3.93 3.10
C ALA A 177 -0.44 4.53 4.37
N ASN A 178 -1.06 4.33 5.53
CA ASN A 178 -0.51 4.80 6.80
C ASN A 178 0.76 4.05 7.23
N ASP A 179 0.87 2.75 6.94
CA ASP A 179 2.10 2.01 7.25
C ASP A 179 3.23 2.35 6.28
N GLU A 180 2.93 2.54 4.99
CA GLU A 180 3.93 2.99 4.03
C GLU A 180 4.42 4.43 4.34
N GLU A 181 3.56 5.28 4.90
CA GLU A 181 3.96 6.60 5.41
C GLU A 181 4.94 6.49 6.57
N LYS A 182 4.70 5.58 7.53
CA LYS A 182 5.64 5.30 8.61
C LYS A 182 7.00 4.82 8.08
N LEU A 183 6.98 4.00 7.01
CA LEU A 183 8.20 3.55 6.35
C LEU A 183 8.96 4.72 5.72
N LEU A 184 8.26 5.61 5.02
CA LEU A 184 8.86 6.82 4.43
C LEU A 184 9.43 7.74 5.53
N ASP A 185 8.74 7.86 6.65
CA ASP A 185 9.19 8.61 7.83
C ASP A 185 10.50 8.04 8.39
N LEU A 186 10.56 6.72 8.57
CA LEU A 186 11.77 6.02 8.99
C LEU A 186 12.95 6.23 8.04
N VAL A 187 12.69 6.33 6.75
CA VAL A 187 13.73 6.51 5.73
C VAL A 187 14.23 7.95 5.70
N THR A 188 13.36 8.93 5.91
CA THR A 188 13.70 10.35 5.76
C THR A 188 14.21 10.99 7.06
N HIS A 189 13.86 10.47 8.24
CA HIS A 189 14.15 11.11 9.54
C HIS A 189 14.98 10.24 10.49
N PRO A 190 15.74 10.87 11.40
CA PRO A 190 16.44 10.18 12.46
C PRO A 190 15.49 9.37 13.35
N ASN A 191 15.82 8.09 13.58
CA ASN A 191 15.02 7.15 14.36
C ASN A 191 15.91 6.03 14.93
N PRO A 192 15.41 5.24 15.90
CA PRO A 192 16.19 4.16 16.51
C PRO A 192 16.24 2.86 15.68
N VAL A 193 15.47 2.77 14.58
CA VAL A 193 15.32 1.54 13.77
C VAL A 193 16.38 1.49 12.67
N LEU A 194 16.52 2.56 11.89
CA LEU A 194 17.48 2.66 10.80
C LEU A 194 18.55 3.70 11.10
N SER A 195 19.82 3.30 10.99
CA SER A 195 20.96 4.22 11.12
C SER A 195 20.95 5.25 10.00
N GLU A 196 21.71 6.33 10.17
CA GLU A 196 21.89 7.36 9.16
C GLU A 196 22.39 6.77 7.82
N ASP A 197 23.41 5.90 7.86
CA ASP A 197 23.94 5.22 6.67
C ASP A 197 22.87 4.36 5.98
N SER A 198 22.05 3.64 6.76
CA SER A 198 20.95 2.82 6.20
C SER A 198 19.91 3.68 5.48
N ARG A 199 19.50 4.79 6.10
CA ARG A 199 18.56 5.74 5.50
C ARG A 199 19.14 6.38 4.24
N ALA A 200 20.38 6.86 4.31
CA ALA A 200 21.07 7.44 3.17
C ALA A 200 21.16 6.46 2.00
N TYR A 201 21.40 5.16 2.29
CA TYR A 201 21.46 4.14 1.25
C TYR A 201 20.10 3.89 0.60
N ILE A 202 18.99 3.84 1.37
CA ILE A 202 17.64 3.73 0.82
C ILE A 202 17.30 4.96 -0.05
N LEU A 203 17.54 6.16 0.45
CA LEU A 203 17.30 7.41 -0.28
C LEU A 203 18.12 7.47 -1.57
N LYS A 204 19.39 7.06 -1.52
CA LYS A 204 20.23 6.97 -2.72
C LYS A 204 19.57 6.08 -3.79
N LEU A 205 19.21 4.84 -3.45
CA LEU A 205 18.66 3.91 -4.45
C LEU A 205 17.28 4.34 -4.95
N THR A 206 16.41 4.88 -4.09
CA THR A 206 15.09 5.39 -4.50
C THR A 206 15.19 6.67 -5.32
N GLY A 207 16.26 7.43 -5.16
CA GLY A 207 16.62 8.57 -6.03
C GLY A 207 17.14 8.15 -7.41
N GLU A 208 17.69 6.94 -7.53
CA GLU A 208 18.30 6.38 -8.75
C GLU A 208 17.36 5.46 -9.56
N VAL A 209 16.07 5.44 -9.23
CA VAL A 209 15.06 4.68 -10.00
C VAL A 209 15.08 5.13 -11.46
N ILE A 210 15.10 4.14 -12.39
CA ILE A 210 15.17 4.39 -13.83
C ILE A 210 14.03 5.28 -14.34
N PRO A 211 14.25 6.13 -15.35
CA PRO A 211 13.27 7.13 -15.81
C PRO A 211 11.91 6.55 -16.15
N SER A 212 11.85 5.35 -16.75
CA SER A 212 10.60 4.68 -17.12
C SER A 212 9.71 4.28 -15.93
N GLN A 213 10.25 4.32 -14.71
CA GLN A 213 9.53 3.99 -13.47
C GLN A 213 9.43 5.20 -12.50
N ARG A 214 9.66 6.41 -12.97
CA ARG A 214 9.53 7.65 -12.17
C ARG A 214 8.21 8.37 -12.39
N TRP A 215 7.14 7.62 -12.62
CA TRP A 215 5.75 8.13 -12.69
C TRP A 215 5.09 8.17 -11.31
N GLY A 216 3.87 8.66 -11.23
CA GLY A 216 3.07 8.67 -10.00
C GLY A 216 3.37 9.86 -9.10
N THR A 217 3.78 9.63 -7.85
CA THR A 217 4.01 10.72 -6.87
C THR A 217 5.00 11.79 -7.30
N PRO A 218 5.99 11.56 -8.21
CA PRO A 218 6.83 12.62 -8.73
C PRO A 218 6.15 13.64 -9.66
N ALA A 219 4.93 13.33 -10.16
CA ALA A 219 4.26 14.19 -11.13
C ALA A 219 3.91 15.56 -10.55
N GLY A 220 4.47 16.62 -11.10
CA GLY A 220 4.27 17.99 -10.62
C GLY A 220 5.21 18.42 -9.50
N ALA A 221 6.17 17.57 -9.09
CA ALA A 221 7.16 17.95 -8.10
C ALA A 221 7.98 19.18 -8.53
N PRO A 222 8.34 20.10 -7.60
CA PRO A 222 9.22 21.21 -7.88
C PRO A 222 10.56 20.76 -8.48
N SER A 223 11.14 21.57 -9.35
CA SER A 223 12.37 21.21 -10.05
C SER A 223 13.62 21.20 -9.16
N ASP A 224 13.55 21.82 -7.99
CA ASP A 224 14.63 21.97 -7.02
C ASP A 224 14.55 20.94 -5.88
N VAL A 225 13.53 20.08 -5.85
CA VAL A 225 13.40 19.04 -4.83
C VAL A 225 14.16 17.76 -5.21
N GLN A 226 14.71 17.08 -4.23
CA GLN A 226 15.23 15.73 -4.40
C GLN A 226 14.06 14.72 -4.32
N VAL A 227 13.87 13.98 -5.41
CA VAL A 227 12.76 13.03 -5.55
C VAL A 227 13.25 11.61 -5.33
N HIS A 228 12.69 10.95 -4.33
CA HIS A 228 12.86 9.53 -4.02
C HIS A 228 11.54 8.81 -4.28
N VAL A 229 11.55 7.77 -5.11
CA VAL A 229 10.31 7.10 -5.52
C VAL A 229 10.45 5.59 -5.54
N LYS A 230 9.38 4.89 -5.19
CA LYS A 230 9.20 3.47 -5.50
C LYS A 230 7.77 3.22 -5.90
N ASN A 231 7.62 2.67 -7.09
CA ASN A 231 6.32 2.30 -7.65
C ASN A 231 6.09 0.78 -7.59
N GLY A 232 4.81 0.40 -7.61
CA GLY A 232 4.39 -0.99 -7.70
C GLY A 232 3.13 -1.10 -8.56
N TRP A 233 3.02 -2.19 -9.32
CA TRP A 233 1.85 -2.50 -10.12
C TRP A 233 1.65 -4.01 -10.24
N LEU A 234 0.39 -4.44 -10.26
CA LEU A 234 0.02 -5.83 -10.32
C LEU A 234 -1.42 -5.96 -10.86
N GLU A 235 -1.60 -6.71 -11.94
CA GLU A 235 -2.92 -7.09 -12.42
C GLU A 235 -3.39 -8.38 -11.75
N ARG A 236 -4.65 -8.40 -11.32
CA ARG A 236 -5.29 -9.61 -10.78
C ARG A 236 -6.75 -9.70 -11.21
N ALA A 237 -7.29 -10.92 -11.23
CA ALA A 237 -8.69 -11.19 -11.56
C ALA A 237 -9.68 -10.47 -10.63
N THR A 238 -9.30 -10.25 -9.36
CA THR A 238 -10.07 -9.44 -8.41
C THR A 238 -9.47 -8.05 -8.31
N HIS A 239 -10.28 -7.00 -8.27
CA HIS A 239 -9.86 -5.62 -8.16
C HIS A 239 -8.93 -5.10 -9.28
N GLY A 240 -8.92 -5.71 -10.46
CA GLY A 240 -8.21 -5.24 -11.64
C GLY A 240 -6.73 -4.91 -11.39
N TRP A 241 -6.28 -3.78 -11.90
CA TRP A 241 -4.93 -3.29 -11.67
C TRP A 241 -4.78 -2.63 -10.30
N ARG A 242 -3.78 -3.09 -9.52
CA ARG A 242 -3.21 -2.35 -8.41
C ARG A 242 -2.12 -1.48 -8.94
N VAL A 243 -2.13 -0.20 -8.60
CA VAL A 243 -1.09 0.75 -9.00
C VAL A 243 -0.77 1.61 -7.79
N HIS A 244 0.50 1.66 -7.40
CA HIS A 244 0.94 2.30 -6.17
C HIS A 244 2.17 3.16 -6.41
N SER A 245 2.30 4.24 -5.66
CA SER A 245 3.48 5.09 -5.70
C SER A 245 3.79 5.62 -4.30
N LEU A 246 5.02 5.40 -3.86
CA LEU A 246 5.60 5.95 -2.64
C LEU A 246 6.60 7.03 -3.04
N GLY A 247 6.48 8.22 -2.49
CA GLY A 247 7.36 9.34 -2.79
C GLY A 247 7.84 10.06 -1.54
N ALA A 248 9.15 10.40 -1.49
CA ALA A 248 9.71 11.33 -0.54
C ALA A 248 10.38 12.48 -1.28
N PHE A 249 10.17 13.68 -0.79
CA PHE A 249 10.56 14.94 -1.43
C PHE A 249 11.33 15.77 -0.43
N THR A 250 12.64 15.89 -0.65
CA THR A 250 13.57 16.47 0.33
C THR A 250 14.48 17.53 -0.27
N GLY A 251 15.11 18.36 0.56
CA GLY A 251 16.08 19.38 0.13
C GLY A 251 15.43 20.71 -0.23
N ASN A 252 16.23 21.77 -0.17
CA ASN A 252 15.83 23.14 -0.50
C ASN A 252 14.60 23.66 0.24
N GLY A 253 14.40 23.23 1.49
CA GLY A 253 13.25 23.61 2.32
C GLY A 253 12.04 22.69 2.16
N HIS A 254 12.11 21.66 1.31
CA HIS A 254 11.08 20.64 1.17
C HIS A 254 11.37 19.45 2.09
N ASP A 255 10.34 18.98 2.77
CA ASP A 255 10.38 17.81 3.65
C ASP A 255 9.00 17.20 3.79
N TYR A 256 8.58 16.47 2.75
CA TYR A 256 7.27 15.82 2.74
C TYR A 256 7.30 14.48 2.02
N THR A 257 6.32 13.66 2.34
CA THR A 257 6.12 12.32 1.81
C THR A 257 4.70 12.16 1.28
N ILE A 258 4.53 11.37 0.23
CA ILE A 258 3.24 11.07 -0.38
C ILE A 258 3.17 9.58 -0.66
N THR A 259 2.19 8.91 -0.06
CA THR A 259 1.80 7.55 -0.41
C THR A 259 0.45 7.57 -1.08
N VAL A 260 0.36 6.99 -2.29
CA VAL A 260 -0.91 6.74 -2.97
C VAL A 260 -0.98 5.28 -3.40
N LEU A 261 -1.98 4.58 -2.86
CA LEU A 261 -2.29 3.20 -3.20
C LEU A 261 -3.63 3.16 -3.95
N SER A 262 -3.71 2.41 -5.04
CA SER A 262 -4.98 2.27 -5.78
C SER A 262 -5.20 0.84 -6.28
N GLN A 263 -6.48 0.47 -6.40
CA GLN A 263 -6.95 -0.77 -7.03
C GLN A 263 -8.29 -0.50 -7.74
N ASP A 264 -8.85 -1.53 -8.36
CA ASP A 264 -10.05 -1.43 -9.19
C ASP A 264 -9.84 -0.58 -10.45
N ASN A 265 -8.57 -0.34 -10.84
CA ASN A 265 -8.24 0.33 -12.08
C ASN A 265 -8.49 -0.62 -13.28
N ALA A 266 -9.08 -0.11 -14.37
CA ALA A 266 -9.30 -0.90 -15.57
C ALA A 266 -7.98 -1.20 -16.30
N THR A 267 -7.05 -0.24 -16.27
CA THR A 267 -5.70 -0.37 -16.84
C THR A 267 -4.65 0.14 -15.85
N MET A 268 -3.39 -0.19 -16.10
CA MET A 268 -2.27 0.39 -15.37
C MET A 268 -2.22 1.92 -15.56
N ASP A 269 -2.47 2.40 -16.78
CA ASP A 269 -2.42 3.83 -17.11
C ASP A 269 -3.51 4.63 -16.38
N ASP A 270 -4.71 4.05 -16.18
CA ASP A 270 -5.75 4.68 -15.36
C ASP A 270 -5.29 4.87 -13.91
N GLY A 271 -4.64 3.84 -13.34
CA GLY A 271 -4.09 3.94 -12.00
C GLY A 271 -2.97 4.97 -11.90
N ILE A 272 -2.07 5.03 -12.90
CA ILE A 272 -1.03 6.06 -12.98
C ILE A 272 -1.66 7.44 -13.05
N ALA A 273 -2.65 7.65 -13.92
CA ALA A 273 -3.32 8.94 -14.08
C ALA A 273 -3.99 9.41 -12.77
N THR A 274 -4.65 8.49 -12.05
CA THR A 274 -5.24 8.77 -10.73
C THR A 274 -4.17 9.26 -9.74
N ILE A 275 -3.07 8.52 -9.61
CA ILE A 275 -1.97 8.87 -8.68
C ILE A 275 -1.34 10.21 -9.06
N GLU A 276 -1.08 10.43 -10.36
CA GLU A 276 -0.47 11.66 -10.84
C GLU A 276 -1.40 12.88 -10.70
N GLY A 277 -2.71 12.69 -10.79
CA GLY A 277 -3.69 13.73 -10.48
C GLY A 277 -3.57 14.20 -9.04
N VAL A 278 -3.56 13.26 -8.10
CA VAL A 278 -3.36 13.53 -6.67
C VAL A 278 -2.01 14.20 -6.42
N ALA A 279 -0.93 13.66 -7.00
CA ALA A 279 0.42 14.21 -6.82
C ALA A 279 0.52 15.68 -7.28
N ARG A 280 0.00 15.98 -8.48
CA ARG A 280 -0.02 17.37 -8.99
C ARG A 280 -0.81 18.31 -8.09
N ALA A 281 -1.95 17.87 -7.57
CA ALA A 281 -2.75 18.65 -6.63
C ALA A 281 -1.96 18.97 -5.35
N VAL A 282 -1.33 17.95 -4.76
CA VAL A 282 -0.51 18.09 -3.56
C VAL A 282 0.67 19.02 -3.80
N HIS A 283 1.47 18.77 -4.83
CA HIS A 283 2.65 19.59 -5.13
C HIS A 283 2.29 21.05 -5.42
N ALA A 284 1.22 21.28 -6.19
CA ALA A 284 0.77 22.63 -6.49
C ALA A 284 0.36 23.39 -5.21
N THR A 285 -0.33 22.72 -4.30
CA THR A 285 -0.84 23.35 -3.08
C THR A 285 0.26 23.58 -2.05
N LEU A 286 1.15 22.60 -1.82
CA LEU A 286 2.27 22.75 -0.88
C LEU A 286 3.29 23.82 -1.33
N ASN A 287 3.38 24.11 -2.64
CA ASN A 287 4.32 25.07 -3.19
C ASN A 287 3.68 26.41 -3.56
N LEU A 288 2.46 26.67 -3.11
CA LEU A 288 1.90 28.03 -3.21
C LEU A 288 2.78 28.99 -2.39
N PRO A 289 3.09 30.17 -2.93
CA PRO A 289 3.75 31.20 -2.13
C PRO A 289 2.87 31.48 -0.92
N ALA A 290 3.46 31.46 0.28
CA ALA A 290 2.75 31.84 1.49
C ALA A 290 2.02 33.17 1.20
N SER A 291 0.68 33.13 1.26
CA SER A 291 -0.11 34.36 1.13
C SER A 291 0.45 35.34 2.15
N SER A 292 1.06 36.42 1.70
CA SER A 292 1.51 37.48 2.60
C SER A 292 0.27 37.89 3.36
N ALA A 293 0.15 37.43 4.60
CA ALA A 293 -0.83 37.95 5.53
C ALA A 293 -0.56 39.45 5.61
N GLN A 294 -1.40 40.20 4.94
CA GLN A 294 -1.42 41.65 5.15
C GLN A 294 -1.89 41.89 6.59
N PRO A 295 -1.16 42.72 7.33
CA PRO A 295 -1.46 43.03 8.71
C PRO A 295 -2.81 43.72 8.87
#